data_a77a2e5987c915df73ada8dcc18491a7
#
_entry.id   a77a2e5987c915df73ada8dcc18491a7
#
_cell.length_a   1.000
_cell.length_b   1.000
_cell.length_c   1.000
_cell.angle_alpha   90.00
_cell.angle_beta   90.00
_cell.angle_gamma   90.00
#
_symmetry.space_group_name_H-M   'P 1'
#
loop_
_entity.id
_entity.type
_entity.pdbx_description
1 polymer ?
#
loop_
_entity_poly.entity_id
_entity_poly.type
_entity_poly.pdbx_seq_one_letter_code
_entity_poly.pdbx_strand_id
1 'polypeptide(L)'
;MNSPIRQQDMCDQKPWLTPWEQVSHLKSKGVRFRYMSEAEAVEYLTKNNNYFRLRSYRTGFPKVSDGKRKGEYVNLDFKMLVDLSIIDMLLRNEMISLTLDIEHFCKVDLLGRIEQHAEDGYEIVQDYL
;
A
#
# COMPACT_ATOMS: atom_id res chain seq x y z
N MET A 1 -33.67 22.79 25.13
CA MET A 1 -34.21 22.07 23.93
C MET A 1 -33.17 21.08 23.52
N ASN A 2 -33.33 19.82 23.95
CA ASN A 2 -32.46 18.72 23.58
C ASN A 2 -32.93 18.11 22.26
N SER A 3 -32.17 18.28 21.20
CA SER A 3 -32.38 17.54 19.96
C SER A 3 -31.86 16.10 20.16
N PRO A 4 -32.64 15.08 19.83
CA PRO A 4 -32.15 13.72 19.92
C PRO A 4 -31.13 13.47 18.79
N ILE A 5 -29.91 13.16 19.18
CA ILE A 5 -28.88 12.66 18.29
C ILE A 5 -29.44 11.41 17.62
N ARG A 6 -29.55 11.42 16.28
CA ARG A 6 -30.04 10.30 15.49
C ARG A 6 -29.17 9.09 15.70
N GLN A 7 -29.75 8.07 16.26
CA GLN A 7 -29.17 6.72 16.44
C GLN A 7 -28.87 5.98 15.12
N GLN A 8 -29.04 6.64 13.96
CA GLN A 8 -28.89 6.02 12.64
C GLN A 8 -27.47 6.04 12.05
N ASP A 9 -26.54 6.84 12.61
CA ASP A 9 -25.18 6.98 12.06
C ASP A 9 -24.16 5.96 12.64
N MET A 10 -24.58 5.07 13.54
CA MET A 10 -23.68 4.07 14.16
C MET A 10 -23.56 2.75 13.38
N CYS A 11 -24.29 2.56 12.28
CA CYS A 11 -24.37 1.25 11.62
C CYS A 11 -23.31 1.02 10.53
N ASP A 12 -22.48 1.99 10.17
CA ASP A 12 -21.56 1.89 9.01
C ASP A 12 -20.06 2.01 9.36
N GLN A 13 -19.72 2.10 10.63
CA GLN A 13 -18.31 2.06 11.04
C GLN A 13 -17.82 0.61 11.05
N LYS A 14 -16.97 0.29 10.06
CA LYS A 14 -16.27 -1.01 10.04
C LYS A 14 -15.47 -1.17 11.32
N PRO A 15 -15.70 -2.24 12.10
CA PRO A 15 -15.01 -2.43 13.38
C PRO A 15 -13.51 -2.57 13.15
N TRP A 16 -12.73 -2.04 14.10
CA TRP A 16 -11.28 -2.25 14.13
C TRP A 16 -11.01 -3.71 14.45
N LEU A 17 -10.32 -4.41 13.53
CA LEU A 17 -10.01 -5.82 13.69
C LEU A 17 -8.66 -5.99 14.40
N THR A 18 -8.63 -6.81 15.44
CA THR A 18 -7.39 -7.29 16.04
C THR A 18 -6.61 -8.18 15.06
N PRO A 19 -5.28 -8.38 15.22
CA PRO A 19 -4.50 -9.26 14.34
C PRO A 19 -5.08 -10.67 14.20
N TRP A 20 -5.64 -11.25 15.24
CA TRP A 20 -6.34 -12.54 15.19
C TRP A 20 -7.61 -12.50 14.34
N GLU A 21 -8.41 -11.48 14.48
CA GLU A 21 -9.61 -11.26 13.66
C GLU A 21 -9.26 -11.00 12.20
N GLN A 22 -8.14 -10.30 11.94
CA GLN A 22 -7.62 -10.07 10.59
C GLN A 22 -7.22 -11.38 9.92
N VAL A 23 -6.51 -12.27 10.61
CA VAL A 23 -6.15 -13.61 10.13
C VAL A 23 -7.40 -14.45 9.88
N SER A 24 -8.34 -14.47 10.82
CA SER A 24 -9.62 -15.18 10.69
C SER A 24 -10.41 -14.67 9.49
N HIS A 25 -10.44 -13.35 9.27
CA HIS A 25 -11.08 -12.74 8.11
C HIS A 25 -10.41 -13.13 6.78
N LEU A 26 -9.07 -13.18 6.73
CA LEU A 26 -8.36 -13.65 5.54
C LEU A 26 -8.66 -15.13 5.25
N LYS A 27 -8.71 -15.96 6.28
CA LYS A 27 -9.03 -17.39 6.19
C LYS A 27 -10.47 -17.59 5.65
N SER A 28 -11.43 -16.82 6.12
CA SER A 28 -12.81 -16.85 5.61
C SER A 28 -12.94 -16.45 4.14
N LYS A 29 -11.96 -15.74 3.60
CA LYS A 29 -11.88 -15.38 2.17
C LYS A 29 -11.08 -16.39 1.32
N GLY A 30 -10.67 -17.52 1.90
CA GLY A 30 -9.97 -18.59 1.19
C GLY A 30 -8.45 -18.40 1.11
N VAL A 31 -7.87 -17.48 1.89
CA VAL A 31 -6.42 -17.36 2.03
C VAL A 31 -5.90 -18.54 2.84
N ARG A 32 -4.85 -19.18 2.34
CA ARG A 32 -4.21 -20.35 2.97
C ARG A 32 -3.03 -19.91 3.82
N PHE A 33 -2.71 -20.74 4.82
CA PHE A 33 -1.57 -20.56 5.74
C PHE A 33 -0.69 -21.81 5.72
N ARG A 34 -0.13 -22.13 4.55
CA ARG A 34 0.72 -23.32 4.34
C ARG A 34 2.19 -23.02 4.57
N TYR A 35 2.65 -21.90 4.03
CA TYR A 35 4.07 -21.49 4.07
C TYR A 35 4.37 -20.57 5.26
N MET A 36 3.35 -20.05 5.90
CA MET A 36 3.42 -19.27 7.12
C MET A 36 2.21 -19.66 7.99
N SER A 37 2.44 -20.08 9.21
CA SER A 37 1.37 -20.47 10.14
C SER A 37 0.50 -19.27 10.55
N GLU A 38 -0.70 -19.55 11.06
CA GLU A 38 -1.60 -18.49 11.55
C GLU A 38 -0.96 -17.68 12.69
N ALA A 39 -0.20 -18.33 13.57
CA ALA A 39 0.51 -17.66 14.66
C ALA A 39 1.60 -16.72 14.17
N GLU A 40 2.42 -17.16 13.21
CA GLU A 40 3.42 -16.32 12.56
C GLU A 40 2.78 -15.15 11.78
N ALA A 41 1.63 -15.38 11.15
CA ALA A 41 0.88 -14.33 10.47
C ALA A 41 0.35 -13.27 11.45
N VAL A 42 -0.15 -13.68 12.62
CA VAL A 42 -0.56 -12.75 13.68
C VAL A 42 0.63 -11.96 14.20
N GLU A 43 1.77 -12.60 14.44
CA GLU A 43 3.00 -11.93 14.86
C GLU A 43 3.47 -10.91 13.82
N TYR A 44 3.45 -11.29 12.53
CA TYR A 44 3.79 -10.39 11.43
C TYR A 44 2.87 -9.17 11.38
N LEU A 45 1.56 -9.35 11.47
CA LEU A 45 0.58 -8.27 11.47
C LEU A 45 0.72 -7.35 12.69
N THR A 46 1.04 -7.92 13.85
CA THR A 46 1.28 -7.16 15.07
C THR A 46 2.51 -6.27 14.96
N LYS A 47 3.62 -6.80 14.41
CA LYS A 47 4.88 -6.07 14.29
C LYS A 47 4.86 -5.02 13.17
N ASN A 48 4.21 -5.33 12.04
CA ASN A 48 4.31 -4.50 10.84
C ASN A 48 3.06 -3.64 10.58
N ASN A 49 1.95 -3.88 11.31
CA ASN A 49 0.66 -3.17 11.16
C ASN A 49 0.27 -2.90 9.69
N ASN A 50 0.41 -3.93 8.84
CA ASN A 50 0.38 -3.79 7.39
C ASN A 50 -0.85 -4.42 6.73
N TYR A 51 -1.93 -4.63 7.49
CA TYR A 51 -3.11 -5.36 7.04
C TYR A 51 -3.78 -4.74 5.80
N PHE A 52 -3.91 -3.41 5.75
CA PHE A 52 -4.54 -2.74 4.60
C PHE A 52 -3.74 -2.92 3.31
N ARG A 53 -2.41 -2.87 3.38
CA ARG A 53 -1.54 -3.12 2.24
C ARG A 53 -1.67 -4.57 1.76
N LEU A 54 -1.58 -5.54 2.67
CA LEU A 54 -1.78 -6.95 2.35
C LEU A 54 -3.17 -7.21 1.76
N ARG A 55 -4.18 -6.52 2.27
CA ARG A 55 -5.55 -6.61 1.75
C ARG A 55 -5.64 -6.07 0.31
N SER A 56 -4.92 -5.02 -0.05
CA SER A 56 -4.92 -4.49 -1.41
C SER A 56 -4.28 -5.45 -2.42
N TYR A 57 -3.17 -6.11 -2.07
CA TYR A 57 -2.50 -7.05 -2.97
C TYR A 57 -3.38 -8.24 -3.36
N ARG A 58 -4.24 -8.72 -2.47
CA ARG A 58 -5.11 -9.87 -2.79
C ARG A 58 -6.11 -9.59 -3.92
N THR A 59 -6.39 -8.32 -4.25
CA THR A 59 -7.30 -7.97 -5.35
C THR A 59 -6.78 -8.42 -6.71
N GLY A 60 -5.47 -8.60 -6.88
CA GLY A 60 -4.84 -9.11 -8.08
C GLY A 60 -4.93 -10.64 -8.27
N PHE A 61 -5.44 -11.37 -7.26
CA PHE A 61 -5.54 -12.83 -7.32
C PHE A 61 -6.92 -13.29 -7.80
N PRO A 62 -6.99 -14.38 -8.58
CA PRO A 62 -8.24 -14.90 -9.09
C PRO A 62 -9.12 -15.43 -7.96
N LYS A 63 -10.44 -15.29 -8.13
CA LYS A 63 -11.45 -15.82 -7.24
C LYS A 63 -12.24 -16.93 -7.90
N VAL A 64 -12.77 -17.83 -7.09
CA VAL A 64 -13.70 -18.87 -7.55
C VAL A 64 -14.96 -18.21 -8.09
N SER A 65 -15.29 -18.49 -9.36
CA SER A 65 -16.41 -17.86 -10.07
C SER A 65 -17.73 -18.52 -9.76
N ASP A 66 -17.74 -19.82 -9.41
CA ASP A 66 -18.98 -20.61 -9.24
C ASP A 66 -18.86 -21.66 -8.13
N GLY A 67 -20.01 -22.17 -7.66
CA GLY A 67 -20.13 -23.22 -6.65
C GLY A 67 -20.12 -22.71 -5.20
N LYS A 68 -19.98 -23.67 -4.25
CA LYS A 68 -20.05 -23.40 -2.79
C LYS A 68 -18.96 -22.46 -2.27
N ARG A 69 -17.85 -22.32 -3.01
CA ARG A 69 -16.68 -21.51 -2.65
C ARG A 69 -16.59 -20.22 -3.47
N LYS A 70 -17.69 -19.79 -4.09
CA LYS A 70 -17.74 -18.56 -4.88
C LYS A 70 -17.27 -17.34 -4.07
N GLY A 71 -16.33 -16.61 -4.65
CA GLY A 71 -15.75 -15.39 -4.04
C GLY A 71 -14.53 -15.64 -3.16
N GLU A 72 -14.15 -16.92 -2.87
CA GLU A 72 -12.88 -17.23 -2.22
C GLU A 72 -11.72 -17.13 -3.20
N TYR A 73 -10.52 -16.80 -2.70
CA TYR A 73 -9.32 -16.74 -3.52
C TYR A 73 -8.83 -18.14 -3.90
N VAL A 74 -8.34 -18.28 -5.14
CA VAL A 74 -7.78 -19.51 -5.67
C VAL A 74 -6.28 -19.55 -5.37
N ASN A 75 -5.85 -20.57 -4.60
CA ASN A 75 -4.44 -20.85 -4.30
C ASN A 75 -3.63 -19.68 -3.72
N LEU A 76 -4.29 -18.72 -3.08
CA LEU A 76 -3.63 -17.61 -2.40
C LEU A 76 -3.14 -18.05 -1.03
N ASP A 77 -1.84 -17.93 -0.78
CA ASP A 77 -1.22 -18.12 0.54
C ASP A 77 -0.85 -16.79 1.17
N PHE A 78 -0.94 -16.71 2.50
CA PHE A 78 -0.59 -15.49 3.24
C PHE A 78 0.87 -15.07 3.00
N LYS A 79 1.78 -16.05 2.90
CA LYS A 79 3.19 -15.80 2.60
C LYS A 79 3.38 -15.05 1.28
N MET A 80 2.58 -15.34 0.24
CA MET A 80 2.64 -14.62 -1.04
C MET A 80 2.32 -13.13 -0.86
N LEU A 81 1.36 -12.79 0.00
CA LEU A 81 1.04 -11.40 0.29
C LEU A 81 2.19 -10.69 1.02
N VAL A 82 2.85 -11.40 1.94
CA VAL A 82 4.04 -10.88 2.63
C VAL A 82 5.19 -10.66 1.64
N ASP A 83 5.45 -11.60 0.75
CA ASP A 83 6.52 -11.49 -0.25
C ASP A 83 6.25 -10.33 -1.23
N LEU A 84 5.01 -10.15 -1.68
CA LEU A 84 4.62 -8.98 -2.48
C LEU A 84 4.85 -7.66 -1.73
N SER A 85 4.57 -7.63 -0.43
CA SER A 85 4.82 -6.46 0.41
C SER A 85 6.31 -6.11 0.49
N ILE A 86 7.18 -7.11 0.54
CA ILE A 86 8.64 -6.93 0.55
C ILE A 86 9.13 -6.42 -0.82
N ILE A 87 8.66 -7.05 -1.91
CA ILE A 87 9.01 -6.63 -3.27
C ILE A 87 8.56 -5.19 -3.54
N ASP A 88 7.35 -4.83 -3.14
CA ASP A 88 6.82 -3.46 -3.28
C ASP A 88 7.68 -2.44 -2.51
N MET A 89 8.14 -2.81 -1.30
CA MET A 89 9.02 -1.96 -0.51
C MET A 89 10.38 -1.75 -1.20
N LEU A 90 11.00 -2.83 -1.70
CA LEU A 90 12.27 -2.76 -2.40
C LEU A 90 12.16 -1.94 -3.68
N LEU A 91 11.13 -2.20 -4.50
CA LEU A 91 10.87 -1.45 -5.73
C LEU A 91 10.67 0.03 -5.44
N ARG A 92 9.93 0.38 -4.41
CA ARG A 92 9.70 1.78 -4.02
C ARG A 92 10.98 2.47 -3.61
N ASN A 93 11.86 1.80 -2.86
CA ASN A 93 13.15 2.36 -2.46
C ASN A 93 14.03 2.63 -3.69
N GLU A 94 14.10 1.72 -4.65
CA GLU A 94 14.82 1.91 -5.90
C GLU A 94 14.25 3.07 -6.73
N MET A 95 12.92 3.15 -6.85
CA MET A 95 12.26 4.23 -7.58
C MET A 95 12.52 5.60 -6.94
N ILE A 96 12.51 5.70 -5.62
CA ILE A 96 12.83 6.95 -4.91
C ILE A 96 14.29 7.34 -5.18
N SER A 97 15.22 6.39 -5.08
CA SER A 97 16.64 6.65 -5.37
C SER A 97 16.83 7.18 -6.80
N LEU A 98 16.26 6.49 -7.79
CA LEU A 98 16.32 6.92 -9.19
C LEU A 98 15.71 8.31 -9.42
N THR A 99 14.59 8.60 -8.74
CA THR A 99 13.93 9.91 -8.86
C THR A 99 14.82 11.03 -8.32
N LEU A 100 15.48 10.81 -7.19
CA LEU A 100 16.43 11.77 -6.60
C LEU A 100 17.66 11.98 -7.51
N ASP A 101 18.17 10.91 -8.12
CA ASP A 101 19.28 11.01 -9.07
C ASP A 101 18.88 11.82 -10.31
N ILE A 102 17.71 11.55 -10.89
CA ILE A 102 17.19 12.32 -12.03
C ILE A 102 17.01 13.78 -11.65
N GLU A 103 16.43 14.08 -10.50
CA GLU A 103 16.26 15.45 -10.01
C GLU A 103 17.62 16.16 -9.90
N HIS A 104 18.61 15.49 -9.31
CA HIS A 104 19.96 16.03 -9.17
C HIS A 104 20.58 16.35 -10.53
N PHE A 105 20.60 15.41 -11.46
CA PHE A 105 21.17 15.60 -12.80
C PHE A 105 20.45 16.68 -13.60
N CYS A 106 19.12 16.76 -13.52
CA CYS A 106 18.36 17.83 -14.16
C CYS A 106 18.73 19.22 -13.61
N LYS A 107 18.92 19.33 -12.29
CA LYS A 107 19.36 20.59 -11.68
C LYS A 107 20.77 20.99 -12.13
N VAL A 108 21.69 20.04 -12.18
CA VAL A 108 23.07 20.29 -12.65
C VAL A 108 23.09 20.72 -14.12
N ASP A 109 22.33 20.03 -14.99
CA ASP A 109 22.23 20.39 -16.41
C ASP A 109 21.64 21.79 -16.60
N LEU A 110 20.55 22.09 -15.87
CA LEU A 110 19.90 23.40 -15.91
C LEU A 110 20.84 24.52 -15.48
N LEU A 111 21.53 24.35 -14.36
CA LEU A 111 22.50 25.36 -13.86
C LEU A 111 23.65 25.55 -14.87
N GLY A 112 24.18 24.47 -15.45
CA GLY A 112 25.21 24.54 -16.48
C GLY A 112 24.76 25.30 -17.74
N ARG A 113 23.50 25.16 -18.15
CA ARG A 113 22.94 25.92 -19.29
C ARG A 113 22.80 27.40 -18.98
N ILE A 114 22.30 27.73 -17.78
CA ILE A 114 22.19 29.13 -17.32
C ILE A 114 23.58 29.80 -17.34
N GLU A 115 24.60 29.12 -16.81
CA GLU A 115 25.98 29.62 -16.79
C GLU A 115 26.53 29.79 -18.22
N GLN A 116 26.36 28.82 -19.11
CA GLN A 116 26.85 28.89 -20.50
C GLN A 116 26.22 30.01 -21.31
N HIS A 117 24.95 30.37 -21.04
CA HIS A 117 24.24 31.44 -21.73
C HIS A 117 24.39 32.80 -21.02
N ALA A 118 25.10 32.85 -19.89
CA ALA A 118 25.27 34.04 -19.05
C ALA A 118 23.91 34.68 -18.65
N GLU A 119 22.89 33.84 -18.41
CA GLU A 119 21.56 34.27 -18.00
C GLU A 119 21.52 34.50 -16.47
N ASP A 120 20.69 35.45 -16.04
CA ASP A 120 20.42 35.66 -14.61
C ASP A 120 19.32 34.71 -14.12
N GLY A 121 19.69 33.75 -13.26
CA GLY A 121 18.75 32.78 -12.70
C GLY A 121 17.63 33.43 -11.89
N TYR A 122 17.81 34.64 -11.33
CA TYR A 122 16.76 35.37 -10.62
C TYR A 122 15.73 35.98 -11.57
N GLU A 123 16.17 36.51 -12.73
CA GLU A 123 15.28 36.99 -13.77
C GLU A 123 14.41 35.87 -14.35
N ILE A 124 14.99 34.71 -14.61
CA ILE A 124 14.25 33.52 -15.10
C ILE A 124 13.13 33.14 -14.11
N VAL A 125 13.40 33.15 -12.81
CA VAL A 125 12.39 32.81 -11.78
C VAL A 125 11.29 33.89 -11.72
N GLN A 126 11.64 35.17 -11.88
CA GLN A 126 10.64 36.24 -11.89
C GLN A 126 9.72 36.20 -13.11
N ASP A 127 10.26 35.85 -14.27
CA ASP A 127 9.49 35.69 -15.50
C ASP A 127 8.51 34.50 -15.49
N TYR A 128 8.80 33.50 -14.63
CA TYR A 128 7.97 32.31 -14.48
C TYR A 128 6.82 32.47 -13.47
N LEU A 129 6.94 33.38 -12.50
CA LEU A 129 5.95 33.62 -11.45
C LEU A 129 4.90 34.63 -11.85
#